data_55249539b0ebfe1a57223caa50111910
#
_entry.id   55249539b0ebfe1a57223caa50111910
#
_cell.length_a   1.000
_cell.length_b   1.000
_cell.length_c   1.000
_cell.angle_alpha   90.00
_cell.angle_beta   90.00
_cell.angle_gamma   90.00
#
_symmetry.space_group_name_H-M   'P 1'
#
loop_
_entity.id
_entity.type
_entity.pdbx_description
1 polymer ?
#
loop_
_entity_poly.entity_id
_entity_poly.type
_entity_poly.pdbx_seq_one_letter_code
_entity_poly.pdbx_strand_id
1 'polypeptide(L)'
;MSDKPSALAQTPETPDSEVLVWDVPVRVFHWLLVFSVLGAWLSAESERWRWWHETLGYTALGLMAFRFVWGWVGTRHARFADFVRSPAVVWAYVQDMVRMRAPRHVGHNPLGAWAVLALIALTTLTGISGWMIADGDAPGWLEEAHELAANALMATIAVHVLGVLFSGWLHRENLVRAMLTGRKRALADQAIPAAWAGLGVVMVVAVLWFWWSQR
;
A
#
# COMPACT_ATOMS: atom_id res chain seq x y z
N MET A 1 5.63 58.99 16.20
CA MET A 1 4.59 58.23 15.48
C MET A 1 5.27 57.02 14.89
N SER A 2 5.11 55.87 15.55
CA SER A 2 5.75 54.63 15.16
C SER A 2 4.65 53.73 14.59
N ASP A 3 4.62 53.60 13.28
CA ASP A 3 3.76 52.65 12.57
C ASP A 3 4.29 51.25 12.79
N LYS A 4 3.60 50.47 13.62
CA LYS A 4 3.78 49.01 13.67
C LYS A 4 3.08 48.41 12.42
N PRO A 5 3.79 47.59 11.61
CA PRO A 5 3.13 46.86 10.56
C PRO A 5 2.14 45.86 11.21
N SER A 6 0.88 45.98 10.81
CA SER A 6 -0.20 45.06 11.16
C SER A 6 0.19 43.66 10.82
N ALA A 7 0.27 42.77 11.82
CA ALA A 7 0.36 41.33 11.61
C ALA A 7 -0.92 40.90 10.85
N LEU A 8 -0.74 40.62 9.56
CA LEU A 8 -1.79 39.98 8.76
C LEU A 8 -2.15 38.65 9.46
N ALA A 9 -3.32 38.66 10.06
CA ALA A 9 -3.92 37.43 10.59
C ALA A 9 -4.01 36.43 9.45
N GLN A 10 -3.15 35.39 9.51
CA GLN A 10 -3.28 34.25 8.63
C GLN A 10 -4.62 33.61 8.94
N THR A 11 -5.58 33.76 8.06
CA THR A 11 -6.82 32.99 8.07
C THR A 11 -6.43 31.52 8.09
N PRO A 12 -6.98 30.69 9.01
CA PRO A 12 -6.71 29.27 8.99
C PRO A 12 -7.17 28.75 7.64
N GLU A 13 -6.21 28.27 6.83
CA GLU A 13 -6.50 27.62 5.55
C GLU A 13 -7.37 26.38 5.84
N THR A 14 -8.65 26.47 5.51
CA THR A 14 -9.55 25.34 5.58
C THR A 14 -9.12 24.30 4.52
N PRO A 15 -9.05 23.00 4.84
CA PRO A 15 -8.67 21.96 3.89
C PRO A 15 -9.81 21.69 2.89
N ASP A 16 -10.08 22.62 1.98
CA ASP A 16 -11.24 22.58 1.07
C ASP A 16 -10.89 22.17 -0.38
N SER A 17 -9.62 21.92 -0.68
CA SER A 17 -9.21 21.51 -2.03
C SER A 17 -8.87 20.03 -2.12
N GLU A 18 -9.31 19.38 -3.20
CA GLU A 18 -8.84 18.03 -3.55
C GLU A 18 -7.42 18.13 -4.13
N VAL A 19 -6.43 17.69 -3.37
CA VAL A 19 -5.02 17.67 -3.77
C VAL A 19 -4.55 16.26 -4.13
N LEU A 20 -3.51 16.16 -4.95
CA LEU A 20 -2.89 14.90 -5.31
C LEU A 20 -2.02 14.39 -4.13
N VAL A 21 -2.34 13.22 -3.60
CA VAL A 21 -1.66 12.56 -2.47
C VAL A 21 -0.96 11.27 -2.90
N TRP A 22 -1.62 10.46 -3.74
CA TRP A 22 -1.09 9.18 -4.22
C TRP A 22 -0.68 9.29 -5.68
N ASP A 23 0.60 9.05 -5.98
CA ASP A 23 1.11 9.01 -7.35
C ASP A 23 0.56 7.80 -8.12
N VAL A 24 0.68 7.83 -9.45
CA VAL A 24 0.19 6.75 -10.31
C VAL A 24 0.94 5.45 -10.07
N PRO A 25 2.28 5.42 -9.91
CA PRO A 25 3.01 4.20 -9.59
C PRO A 25 2.51 3.48 -8.34
N VAL A 26 2.25 4.20 -7.22
CA VAL A 26 1.70 3.60 -6.00
C VAL A 26 0.31 3.01 -6.23
N ARG A 27 -0.54 3.69 -7.00
CA ARG A 27 -1.90 3.21 -7.29
C ARG A 27 -1.89 1.99 -8.23
N VAL A 28 -1.09 2.02 -9.28
CA VAL A 28 -0.89 0.89 -10.20
C VAL A 28 -0.30 -0.30 -9.45
N PHE A 29 0.76 -0.09 -8.67
CA PHE A 29 1.32 -1.09 -7.79
C PHE A 29 0.25 -1.74 -6.90
N HIS A 30 -0.54 -0.92 -6.21
CA HIS A 30 -1.57 -1.40 -5.29
C HIS A 30 -2.61 -2.29 -5.98
N TRP A 31 -3.17 -1.85 -7.10
CA TRP A 31 -4.22 -2.61 -7.77
C TRP A 31 -3.70 -3.85 -8.49
N LEU A 32 -2.50 -3.79 -9.08
CA LEU A 32 -1.84 -4.98 -9.62
C LEU A 32 -1.53 -5.99 -8.52
N LEU A 33 -1.08 -5.52 -7.35
CA LEU A 33 -0.82 -6.40 -6.20
C LEU A 33 -2.10 -7.06 -5.68
N VAL A 34 -3.18 -6.30 -5.51
CA VAL A 34 -4.50 -6.86 -5.12
C VAL A 34 -4.93 -7.95 -6.09
N PHE A 35 -4.85 -7.68 -7.40
CA PHE A 35 -5.20 -8.68 -8.42
C PHE A 35 -4.29 -9.91 -8.35
N SER A 36 -2.97 -9.71 -8.23
CA SER A 36 -2.00 -10.80 -8.21
C SER A 36 -2.15 -11.69 -6.98
N VAL A 37 -2.26 -11.09 -5.78
CA VAL A 37 -2.39 -11.86 -4.53
C VAL A 37 -3.73 -12.61 -4.48
N LEU A 38 -4.84 -11.96 -4.82
CA LEU A 38 -6.15 -12.63 -4.83
C LEU A 38 -6.21 -13.72 -5.90
N GLY A 39 -5.67 -13.45 -7.10
CA GLY A 39 -5.63 -14.44 -8.17
C GLY A 39 -4.75 -15.64 -7.83
N ALA A 40 -3.57 -15.43 -7.24
CA ALA A 40 -2.71 -16.50 -6.77
C ALA A 40 -3.40 -17.33 -5.68
N TRP A 41 -4.03 -16.68 -4.70
CA TRP A 41 -4.77 -17.39 -3.64
C TRP A 41 -5.92 -18.22 -4.18
N LEU A 42 -6.73 -17.69 -5.09
CA LEU A 42 -7.87 -18.40 -5.69
C LEU A 42 -7.46 -19.56 -6.59
N SER A 43 -6.24 -19.57 -7.12
CA SER A 43 -5.71 -20.60 -7.99
C SER A 43 -4.84 -21.64 -7.28
N ALA A 44 -4.58 -21.49 -5.97
CA ALA A 44 -3.62 -22.31 -5.21
C ALA A 44 -3.98 -23.79 -5.14
N GLU A 45 -5.27 -24.13 -4.97
CA GLU A 45 -5.76 -25.50 -4.75
C GLU A 45 -5.90 -26.32 -6.04
N SER A 46 -5.62 -25.75 -7.22
CA SER A 46 -5.95 -26.38 -8.50
C SER A 46 -4.73 -26.57 -9.39
N GLU A 47 -4.38 -27.81 -9.67
CA GLU A 47 -3.34 -28.17 -10.64
C GLU A 47 -3.58 -27.52 -12.02
N ARG A 48 -4.85 -27.41 -12.45
CA ARG A 48 -5.23 -26.76 -13.71
C ARG A 48 -4.82 -25.28 -13.73
N TRP A 49 -4.83 -24.62 -12.58
CA TRP A 49 -4.54 -23.19 -12.42
C TRP A 49 -3.15 -22.91 -11.87
N ARG A 50 -2.29 -23.93 -11.71
CA ARG A 50 -0.94 -23.81 -11.17
C ARG A 50 -0.11 -22.75 -11.90
N TRP A 51 -0.17 -22.73 -13.21
CA TRP A 51 0.50 -21.72 -14.02
C TRP A 51 0.08 -20.28 -13.63
N TRP A 52 -1.22 -20.07 -13.38
CA TRP A 52 -1.71 -18.77 -12.91
C TRP A 52 -1.22 -18.45 -11.50
N HIS A 53 -1.23 -19.42 -10.59
CA HIS A 53 -0.70 -19.25 -9.25
C HIS A 53 0.74 -18.78 -9.28
N GLU A 54 1.61 -19.47 -10.01
CA GLU A 54 3.03 -19.14 -10.13
C GLU A 54 3.24 -17.77 -10.82
N THR A 55 2.59 -17.52 -11.96
CA THR A 55 2.73 -16.25 -12.69
C THR A 55 2.30 -15.04 -11.86
N LEU A 56 1.20 -15.15 -11.12
CA LEU A 56 0.71 -14.08 -10.26
C LEU A 56 1.55 -13.93 -9.00
N GLY A 57 2.08 -15.03 -8.45
CA GLY A 57 3.06 -15.01 -7.36
C GLY A 57 4.34 -14.28 -7.73
N TYR A 58 4.92 -14.58 -8.91
CA TYR A 58 6.08 -13.87 -9.43
C TYR A 58 5.78 -12.40 -9.72
N THR A 59 4.57 -12.08 -10.20
CA THR A 59 4.14 -10.69 -10.39
C THR A 59 4.12 -9.96 -9.05
N ALA A 60 3.54 -10.56 -8.01
CA ALA A 60 3.52 -9.98 -6.68
C ALA A 60 4.95 -9.75 -6.13
N LEU A 61 5.85 -10.72 -6.30
CA LEU A 61 7.25 -10.58 -5.89
C LEU A 61 7.98 -9.46 -6.63
N GLY A 62 7.80 -9.35 -7.96
CA GLY A 62 8.35 -8.25 -8.76
C GLY A 62 7.81 -6.88 -8.33
N LEU A 63 6.51 -6.81 -8.00
CA LEU A 63 5.89 -5.61 -7.45
C LEU A 63 6.46 -5.25 -6.07
N MET A 64 6.85 -6.24 -5.24
CA MET A 64 7.56 -5.96 -3.98
C MET A 64 8.92 -5.33 -4.22
N ALA A 65 9.70 -5.82 -5.19
CA ALA A 65 10.98 -5.20 -5.57
C ALA A 65 10.79 -3.73 -5.97
N PHE A 66 9.79 -3.43 -6.81
CA PHE A 66 9.42 -2.05 -7.13
C PHE A 66 9.05 -1.26 -5.87
N ARG A 67 8.22 -1.80 -4.97
CA ARG A 67 7.76 -1.12 -3.75
C ARG A 67 8.90 -0.78 -2.80
N PHE A 68 9.89 -1.65 -2.67
CA PHE A 68 11.10 -1.37 -1.91
C PHE A 68 11.83 -0.16 -2.48
N VAL A 69 12.12 -0.14 -3.78
CA VAL A 69 12.79 1.00 -4.43
C VAL A 69 11.96 2.27 -4.27
N TRP A 70 10.67 2.23 -4.61
CA TRP A 70 9.79 3.40 -4.54
C TRP A 70 9.54 3.88 -3.10
N GLY A 71 9.69 3.01 -2.12
CA GLY A 71 9.65 3.35 -0.70
C GLY A 71 10.82 4.21 -0.23
N TRP A 72 11.91 4.26 -0.97
CA TRP A 72 13.07 5.11 -0.66
C TRP A 72 13.10 6.37 -1.52
N VAL A 73 12.86 6.25 -2.82
CA VAL A 73 13.06 7.35 -3.79
C VAL A 73 11.76 7.99 -4.29
N GLY A 74 10.60 7.42 -3.96
CA GLY A 74 9.30 7.85 -4.44
C GLY A 74 8.82 9.19 -3.89
N THR A 75 7.53 9.47 -4.12
CA THR A 75 6.89 10.71 -3.66
C THR A 75 6.73 10.74 -2.15
N ARG A 76 6.49 11.94 -1.58
CA ARG A 76 6.39 12.20 -0.13
C ARG A 76 5.58 11.12 0.61
N HIS A 77 4.35 10.83 0.20
CA HIS A 77 3.48 9.88 0.92
C HIS A 77 3.77 8.40 0.61
N ALA A 78 4.63 8.10 -0.38
CA ALA A 78 5.07 6.76 -0.72
C ALA A 78 6.30 6.31 0.09
N ARG A 79 7.13 7.25 0.56
CA ARG A 79 8.40 6.94 1.23
C ARG A 79 8.21 6.42 2.63
N PHE A 80 8.98 5.39 2.99
CA PHE A 80 8.97 4.79 4.33
C PHE A 80 9.26 5.83 5.43
N ALA A 81 10.20 6.74 5.21
CA ALA A 81 10.56 7.80 6.15
C ALA A 81 9.38 8.72 6.51
N ASP A 82 8.42 8.89 5.60
CA ASP A 82 7.29 9.80 5.82
C ASP A 82 6.16 9.17 6.63
N PHE A 83 6.01 7.84 6.64
CA PHE A 83 4.87 7.21 7.30
C PHE A 83 5.22 6.21 8.40
N VAL A 84 6.43 5.63 8.43
CA VAL A 84 6.81 4.70 9.49
C VAL A 84 6.95 5.45 10.82
N ARG A 85 6.24 4.97 11.84
CA ARG A 85 6.20 5.57 13.19
C ARG A 85 6.63 4.55 14.23
N SER A 86 7.12 5.04 15.37
CA SER A 86 7.51 4.18 16.49
C SER A 86 6.32 3.40 17.07
N PRO A 87 6.55 2.24 17.71
CA PRO A 87 5.49 1.46 18.34
C PRO A 87 4.65 2.25 19.33
N ALA A 88 5.27 3.17 20.09
CA ALA A 88 4.57 4.01 21.05
C ALA A 88 3.53 4.93 20.37
N VAL A 89 3.87 5.53 19.21
CA VAL A 89 2.94 6.38 18.44
C VAL A 89 1.79 5.54 17.88
N VAL A 90 2.08 4.33 17.41
CA VAL A 90 1.03 3.40 16.91
C VAL A 90 0.09 3.01 18.04
N TRP A 91 0.63 2.67 19.22
CA TRP A 91 -0.19 2.32 20.38
C TRP A 91 -1.09 3.47 20.83
N ALA A 92 -0.55 4.69 20.92
CA ALA A 92 -1.33 5.89 21.24
C ALA A 92 -2.46 6.09 20.21
N TYR A 93 -2.16 5.93 18.90
CA TYR A 93 -3.17 6.03 17.85
C TYR A 93 -4.28 4.96 17.97
N VAL A 94 -3.93 3.72 18.34
CA VAL A 94 -4.92 2.66 18.60
C VAL A 94 -5.85 3.04 19.76
N GLN A 95 -5.29 3.58 20.86
CA GLN A 95 -6.10 4.04 21.98
C GLN A 95 -7.07 5.17 21.59
N ASP A 96 -6.60 6.14 20.80
CA ASP A 96 -7.43 7.23 20.29
C ASP A 96 -8.51 6.72 19.32
N MET A 97 -8.20 5.71 18.51
CA MET A 97 -9.15 5.08 17.61
C MET A 97 -10.27 4.34 18.37
N VAL A 98 -9.93 3.60 19.43
CA VAL A 98 -10.93 2.94 20.30
C VAL A 98 -11.82 3.97 21.00
N ARG A 99 -11.27 5.13 21.35
CA ARG A 99 -12.01 6.25 21.95
C ARG A 99 -12.76 7.12 20.92
N MET A 100 -12.74 6.75 19.64
CA MET A 100 -13.34 7.50 18.54
C MET A 100 -12.81 8.94 18.40
N ARG A 101 -11.53 9.15 18.73
CA ARG A 101 -10.84 10.47 18.76
C ARG A 101 -9.57 10.47 17.91
N ALA A 102 -9.32 9.39 17.14
CA ALA A 102 -8.12 9.27 16.32
C ALA A 102 -8.01 10.45 15.34
N PRO A 103 -6.84 11.12 15.26
CA PRO A 103 -6.63 12.22 14.34
C PRO A 103 -6.62 11.74 12.89
N ARG A 104 -7.16 12.58 11.99
CA ARG A 104 -7.13 12.34 10.55
C ARG A 104 -5.70 12.50 10.00
N HIS A 105 -5.29 11.63 9.09
CA HIS A 105 -4.00 11.69 8.39
C HIS A 105 -4.22 11.79 6.87
N VAL A 106 -3.40 12.62 6.20
CA VAL A 106 -3.47 12.78 4.74
C VAL A 106 -2.89 11.55 4.03
N GLY A 107 -1.68 11.12 4.43
CA GLY A 107 -1.08 9.87 3.98
C GLY A 107 -1.55 8.66 4.81
N HIS A 108 -0.62 7.76 5.15
CA HIS A 108 -0.91 6.63 6.03
C HIS A 108 -1.06 7.11 7.49
N ASN A 109 -2.10 6.64 8.17
CA ASN A 109 -2.15 6.76 9.63
C ASN A 109 -1.16 5.77 10.28
N PRO A 110 -0.79 5.95 11.56
CA PRO A 110 0.23 5.11 12.21
C PRO A 110 -0.07 3.60 12.19
N LEU A 111 -1.32 3.20 12.39
CA LEU A 111 -1.73 1.79 12.36
C LEU A 111 -1.72 1.24 10.93
N GLY A 112 -2.24 2.01 9.97
CA GLY A 112 -2.21 1.66 8.55
C GLY A 112 -0.78 1.54 8.02
N ALA A 113 0.16 2.35 8.52
CA ALA A 113 1.58 2.24 8.18
C ALA A 113 2.17 0.88 8.59
N TRP A 114 1.86 0.40 9.79
CA TRP A 114 2.31 -0.91 10.25
C TRP A 114 1.62 -2.06 9.51
N ALA A 115 0.34 -1.92 9.18
CA ALA A 115 -0.35 -2.87 8.31
C ALA A 115 0.33 -2.98 6.93
N VAL A 116 0.73 -1.85 6.33
CA VAL A 116 1.47 -1.83 5.05
C VAL A 116 2.83 -2.52 5.19
N LEU A 117 3.58 -2.30 6.28
CA LEU A 117 4.86 -3.00 6.51
C LEU A 117 4.67 -4.51 6.65
N ALA A 118 3.65 -4.94 7.40
CA ALA A 118 3.31 -6.36 7.55
C ALA A 118 2.90 -6.99 6.21
N LEU A 119 2.08 -6.30 5.40
CA LEU A 119 1.70 -6.75 4.07
C LEU A 119 2.92 -6.88 3.14
N ILE A 120 3.83 -5.91 3.14
CA ILE A 120 5.08 -5.98 2.35
C ILE A 120 5.92 -7.19 2.81
N ALA A 121 6.13 -7.36 4.11
CA ALA A 121 6.93 -8.46 4.65
C ALA A 121 6.32 -9.83 4.33
N LEU A 122 5.02 -10.00 4.57
CA LEU A 122 4.32 -11.27 4.32
C LEU A 122 4.25 -11.58 2.82
N THR A 123 3.94 -10.60 1.95
CA THR A 123 3.95 -10.82 0.50
C THR A 123 5.34 -11.21 -0.01
N THR A 124 6.39 -10.56 0.50
CA THR A 124 7.77 -10.89 0.13
C THR A 124 8.15 -12.29 0.60
N LEU A 125 7.81 -12.65 1.84
CA LEU A 125 8.07 -13.98 2.39
C LEU A 125 7.35 -15.07 1.59
N THR A 126 6.05 -14.89 1.33
CA THR A 126 5.24 -15.80 0.52
C THR A 126 5.80 -15.91 -0.90
N GLY A 127 6.16 -14.79 -1.53
CA GLY A 127 6.71 -14.80 -2.90
C GLY A 127 8.07 -15.48 -2.99
N ILE A 128 8.98 -15.25 -2.03
CA ILE A 128 10.31 -15.91 -2.01
C ILE A 128 10.17 -17.39 -1.73
N SER A 129 9.37 -17.79 -0.74
CA SER A 129 9.16 -19.21 -0.44
C SER A 129 8.52 -19.96 -1.61
N GLY A 130 7.52 -19.35 -2.27
CA GLY A 130 6.90 -19.90 -3.47
C GLY A 130 7.86 -20.04 -4.65
N TRP A 131 8.75 -19.06 -4.85
CA TRP A 131 9.81 -19.16 -5.86
C TRP A 131 10.76 -20.31 -5.56
N MET A 132 11.21 -20.46 -4.32
CA MET A 132 12.11 -21.55 -3.91
C MET A 132 11.45 -22.93 -4.08
N ILE A 133 10.15 -23.06 -3.84
CA ILE A 133 9.38 -24.30 -4.05
C ILE A 133 9.30 -24.63 -5.56
N ALA A 134 9.03 -23.63 -6.38
CA ALA A 134 8.90 -23.81 -7.84
C ALA A 134 10.22 -24.19 -8.51
N ASP A 135 11.37 -23.85 -7.93
CA ASP A 135 12.72 -24.21 -8.43
C ASP A 135 13.09 -25.69 -8.23
N GLY A 136 12.30 -26.47 -7.46
CA GLY A 136 12.22 -27.94 -7.56
C GLY A 136 12.86 -28.77 -6.45
N ASP A 137 13.78 -28.25 -5.63
CA ASP A 137 14.47 -29.00 -4.56
C ASP A 137 14.11 -28.48 -3.15
N ALA A 138 12.88 -27.98 -2.97
CA ALA A 138 12.49 -27.39 -1.70
C ALA A 138 12.26 -28.48 -0.61
N PRO A 139 12.78 -28.30 0.60
CA PRO A 139 12.46 -29.20 1.71
C PRO A 139 10.97 -29.00 2.12
N GLY A 140 10.31 -30.10 2.56
CA GLY A 140 8.88 -30.09 2.87
C GLY A 140 8.42 -29.02 3.88
N TRP A 141 9.29 -28.64 4.83
CA TRP A 141 8.97 -27.55 5.78
C TRP A 141 8.75 -26.19 5.07
N LEU A 142 9.30 -26.01 3.87
CA LEU A 142 9.17 -24.75 3.13
C LEU A 142 7.76 -24.59 2.54
N GLU A 143 7.11 -25.70 2.16
CA GLU A 143 5.70 -25.69 1.73
C GLU A 143 4.79 -25.27 2.88
N GLU A 144 5.00 -25.83 4.08
CA GLU A 144 4.27 -25.46 5.30
C GLU A 144 4.49 -23.97 5.65
N ALA A 145 5.73 -23.49 5.53
CA ALA A 145 6.06 -22.08 5.77
C ALA A 145 5.42 -21.14 4.75
N HIS A 146 5.35 -21.55 3.47
CA HIS A 146 4.67 -20.80 2.41
C HIS A 146 3.17 -20.69 2.70
N GLU A 147 2.52 -21.81 3.02
CA GLU A 147 1.10 -21.84 3.36
C GLU A 147 0.78 -20.98 4.59
N LEU A 148 1.59 -21.11 5.65
CA LEU A 148 1.43 -20.29 6.85
C LEU A 148 1.58 -18.80 6.54
N ALA A 149 2.58 -18.41 5.75
CA ALA A 149 2.81 -17.03 5.34
C ALA A 149 1.65 -16.51 4.47
N ALA A 150 1.13 -17.32 3.54
CA ALA A 150 -0.01 -16.97 2.71
C ALA A 150 -1.30 -16.78 3.53
N ASN A 151 -1.56 -17.65 4.49
CA ASN A 151 -2.71 -17.55 5.40
C ASN A 151 -2.58 -16.30 6.30
N ALA A 152 -1.38 -16.01 6.84
CA ALA A 152 -1.11 -14.80 7.60
C ALA A 152 -1.28 -13.54 6.73
N LEU A 153 -0.86 -13.58 5.46
CA LEU A 153 -1.06 -12.51 4.49
C LEU A 153 -2.56 -12.24 4.29
N MET A 154 -3.36 -13.27 4.04
CA MET A 154 -4.81 -13.12 3.85
C MET A 154 -5.51 -12.58 5.08
N ALA A 155 -5.15 -13.02 6.28
CA ALA A 155 -5.66 -12.47 7.53
C ALA A 155 -5.28 -10.98 7.68
N THR A 156 -4.04 -10.61 7.34
CA THR A 156 -3.57 -9.22 7.39
C THR A 156 -4.29 -8.35 6.35
N ILE A 157 -4.58 -8.88 5.15
CA ILE A 157 -5.40 -8.20 4.13
C ILE A 157 -6.81 -7.93 4.67
N ALA A 158 -7.44 -8.91 5.31
CA ALA A 158 -8.77 -8.74 5.90
C ALA A 158 -8.77 -7.62 6.96
N VAL A 159 -7.78 -7.62 7.86
CA VAL A 159 -7.61 -6.56 8.87
C VAL A 159 -7.36 -5.20 8.20
N HIS A 160 -6.53 -5.16 7.15
CA HIS A 160 -6.27 -3.93 6.39
C HIS A 160 -7.55 -3.36 5.77
N VAL A 161 -8.34 -4.19 5.09
CA VAL A 161 -9.60 -3.76 4.46
C VAL A 161 -10.58 -3.25 5.52
N LEU A 162 -10.75 -3.97 6.63
CA LEU A 162 -11.60 -3.53 7.74
C LEU A 162 -11.11 -2.20 8.33
N GLY A 163 -9.79 -2.04 8.50
CA GLY A 163 -9.17 -0.80 8.96
C GLY A 163 -9.41 0.38 8.01
N VAL A 164 -9.34 0.16 6.70
CA VAL A 164 -9.64 1.17 5.66
C VAL A 164 -11.11 1.59 5.73
N LEU A 165 -12.04 0.63 5.82
CA LEU A 165 -13.47 0.90 5.91
C LEU A 165 -13.81 1.65 7.21
N PHE A 166 -13.28 1.20 8.35
CA PHE A 166 -13.49 1.84 9.63
C PHE A 166 -12.92 3.27 9.68
N SER A 167 -11.68 3.46 9.22
CA SER A 167 -11.06 4.79 9.14
C SER A 167 -11.82 5.72 8.19
N GLY A 168 -12.27 5.20 7.06
CA GLY A 168 -13.10 5.94 6.10
C GLY A 168 -14.43 6.40 6.72
N TRP A 169 -15.08 5.53 7.48
CA TRP A 169 -16.31 5.84 8.21
C TRP A 169 -16.07 6.88 9.32
N LEU A 170 -15.03 6.69 10.13
CA LEU A 170 -14.69 7.58 11.25
C LEU A 170 -14.39 9.01 10.76
N HIS A 171 -13.64 9.14 9.67
CA HIS A 171 -13.22 10.45 9.14
C HIS A 171 -14.11 10.97 8.01
N ARG A 172 -15.21 10.27 7.68
CA ARG A 172 -16.12 10.60 6.57
C ARG A 172 -15.40 10.79 5.23
N GLU A 173 -14.41 9.93 4.97
CA GLU A 173 -13.55 9.98 3.81
C GLU A 173 -13.59 8.65 3.03
N ASN A 174 -13.71 8.71 1.70
CA ASN A 174 -13.66 7.51 0.87
C ASN A 174 -12.21 7.18 0.49
N LEU A 175 -11.57 6.32 1.30
CA LEU A 175 -10.17 5.93 1.11
C LEU A 175 -9.98 5.03 -0.12
N VAL A 176 -11.00 4.26 -0.52
CA VAL A 176 -10.96 3.45 -1.76
C VAL A 176 -10.94 4.38 -2.98
N ARG A 177 -11.83 5.41 -3.00
CA ARG A 177 -11.81 6.43 -4.05
C ARG A 177 -10.47 7.16 -4.11
N ALA A 178 -9.88 7.47 -2.95
CA ALA A 178 -8.57 8.10 -2.89
C ALA A 178 -7.47 7.24 -3.54
N MET A 179 -7.53 5.90 -3.39
CA MET A 179 -6.60 4.98 -4.04
C MET A 179 -6.88 4.79 -5.55
N LEU A 180 -8.08 5.12 -6.02
CA LEU A 180 -8.41 5.14 -7.47
C LEU A 180 -7.99 6.45 -8.12
N THR A 181 -8.35 7.60 -7.51
CA THR A 181 -8.15 8.93 -8.10
C THR A 181 -6.78 9.54 -7.78
N GLY A 182 -6.14 9.11 -6.71
CA GLY A 182 -4.94 9.71 -6.14
C GLY A 182 -5.21 10.95 -5.29
N ARG A 183 -6.46 11.40 -5.17
CA ARG A 183 -6.82 12.69 -4.57
C ARG A 183 -7.48 12.53 -3.21
N LYS A 184 -7.18 13.48 -2.32
CA LYS A 184 -7.80 13.63 -1.00
C LYS A 184 -8.01 15.11 -0.69
N ARG A 185 -8.95 15.42 0.19
CA ARG A 185 -9.08 16.76 0.75
C ARG A 185 -7.93 17.01 1.71
N ALA A 186 -7.10 18.01 1.43
CA ALA A 186 -5.96 18.38 2.25
C ALA A 186 -5.51 19.81 1.95
N LEU A 187 -4.55 20.31 2.73
CA LEU A 187 -3.91 21.58 2.46
C LEU A 187 -3.02 21.48 1.19
N ALA A 188 -2.85 22.59 0.49
CA ALA A 188 -2.08 22.63 -0.76
C ALA A 188 -0.61 22.21 -0.57
N ASP A 189 0.00 22.52 0.58
CA ASP A 189 1.37 22.15 0.93
C ASP A 189 1.57 20.64 1.17
N GLN A 190 0.46 19.89 1.34
CA GLN A 190 0.47 18.45 1.52
C GLN A 190 0.37 17.67 0.21
N ALA A 191 0.15 18.38 -0.91
CA ALA A 191 0.14 17.80 -2.25
C ALA A 191 1.52 17.26 -2.65
N ILE A 192 1.52 16.22 -3.49
CA ILE A 192 2.73 15.79 -4.20
C ILE A 192 2.86 16.56 -5.52
N PRO A 193 4.10 16.91 -5.93
CA PRO A 193 4.32 17.79 -7.09
C PRO A 193 4.06 17.11 -8.43
N ALA A 194 4.12 15.78 -8.51
CA ALA A 194 4.00 15.05 -9.77
C ALA A 194 3.28 13.72 -9.61
N ALA A 195 2.48 13.36 -10.60
CA ALA A 195 1.72 12.12 -10.65
C ALA A 195 2.53 10.90 -11.12
N TRP A 196 3.65 11.11 -11.82
CA TRP A 196 4.49 10.04 -12.38
C TRP A 196 3.74 9.07 -13.31
N ALA A 197 2.79 9.56 -14.10
CA ALA A 197 1.91 8.73 -14.93
C ALA A 197 2.68 7.85 -15.93
N GLY A 198 3.77 8.35 -16.53
CA GLY A 198 4.60 7.58 -17.45
C GLY A 198 5.19 6.32 -16.81
N LEU A 199 5.66 6.41 -15.55
CA LEU A 199 6.17 5.24 -14.82
C LEU A 199 5.05 4.23 -14.53
N GLY A 200 3.84 4.68 -14.22
CA GLY A 200 2.68 3.80 -14.05
C GLY A 200 2.34 3.03 -15.34
N VAL A 201 2.42 3.69 -16.51
CA VAL A 201 2.23 3.03 -17.81
C VAL A 201 3.30 1.98 -18.04
N VAL A 202 4.58 2.31 -17.80
CA VAL A 202 5.71 1.36 -17.93
C VAL A 202 5.49 0.13 -17.05
N MET A 203 5.00 0.29 -15.81
CA MET A 203 4.71 -0.83 -14.91
C MET A 203 3.63 -1.75 -15.49
N VAL A 204 2.53 -1.19 -16.00
CA VAL A 204 1.45 -1.99 -16.60
C VAL A 204 1.97 -2.75 -17.82
N VAL A 205 2.69 -2.07 -18.71
CA VAL A 205 3.28 -2.71 -19.91
C VAL A 205 4.25 -3.82 -19.52
N ALA A 206 5.11 -3.61 -18.53
CA ALA A 206 6.06 -4.62 -18.04
C ALA A 206 5.35 -5.86 -17.49
N VAL A 207 4.29 -5.70 -16.70
CA VAL A 207 3.50 -6.82 -16.18
C VAL A 207 2.77 -7.57 -17.31
N LEU A 208 2.15 -6.87 -18.25
CA LEU A 208 1.47 -7.49 -19.39
C LEU A 208 2.46 -8.24 -20.29
N TRP A 209 3.64 -7.67 -20.52
CA TRP A 209 4.70 -8.32 -21.26
C TRP A 209 5.22 -9.55 -20.52
N PHE A 210 5.44 -9.48 -19.22
CA PHE A 210 5.80 -10.63 -18.39
C PHE A 210 4.76 -11.76 -18.52
N TRP A 211 3.47 -11.47 -18.39
CA TRP A 211 2.42 -12.48 -18.55
C TRP A 211 2.36 -13.09 -19.95
N TRP A 212 2.65 -12.28 -20.96
CA TRP A 212 2.77 -12.78 -22.33
C TRP A 212 3.96 -13.74 -22.48
N SER A 213 5.11 -13.43 -21.89
CA SER A 213 6.34 -14.23 -21.99
C SER A 213 6.28 -15.56 -21.23
N GLN A 214 5.33 -15.72 -20.31
CA GLN A 214 5.14 -16.97 -19.56
C GLN A 214 4.27 -18.00 -20.29
N ARG A 215 3.69 -17.66 -21.46
CA ARG A 215 2.87 -18.56 -22.29
C ARG A 215 3.74 -19.36 -23.24
#